data_ada5f272e2ca0d6a60482f85210db8f1
#
_entry.id   ada5f272e2ca0d6a60482f85210db8f1
#
_cell.length_a   1.000
_cell.length_b   1.000
_cell.length_c   1.000
_cell.angle_alpha   90.00
_cell.angle_beta   90.00
_cell.angle_gamma   90.00
#
_symmetry.space_group_name_H-M   'P 1'
#
loop_
_entity.id
_entity.type
_entity.pdbx_description
1 polymer ?
#
loop_
_entity_poly.entity_id
_entity_poly.type
_entity_poly.pdbx_seq_one_letter_code
_entity_poly.pdbx_strand_id
1 'polypeptide(L)'
;MEKNKIHLIMPMGGAGSRFFKNGFVMPKPLIEINGYPFLYWATLSISKFVDVKDITFVVLKQHIEEFKIDEVIKKYFPEAKIEVIPELLNGAVL
;
A
#
# COMPACT_ATOMS: atom_id res chain seq x y z
N MET A 1 23.85 -14.51 5.31
CA MET A 1 23.05 -15.06 4.27
C MET A 1 22.14 -14.05 3.60
N GLU A 2 22.12 -14.05 2.31
CA GLU A 2 21.28 -13.08 1.66
C GLU A 2 19.86 -13.52 1.59
N LYS A 3 18.97 -12.56 1.56
CA LYS A 3 17.56 -12.84 1.39
C LYS A 3 17.33 -13.35 -0.01
N ASN A 4 16.33 -14.19 -0.16
CA ASN A 4 15.96 -14.65 -1.48
C ASN A 4 15.51 -13.48 -2.32
N LYS A 5 15.76 -13.57 -3.59
CA LYS A 5 15.34 -12.50 -4.48
C LYS A 5 13.89 -12.67 -4.83
N ILE A 6 13.06 -12.32 -3.89
CA ILE A 6 11.63 -12.37 -4.06
C ILE A 6 11.14 -10.96 -4.29
N HIS A 7 10.38 -10.78 -5.35
CA HIS A 7 9.77 -9.50 -5.61
C HIS A 7 8.32 -9.57 -5.15
N LEU A 8 7.97 -8.75 -4.19
CA LEU A 8 6.64 -8.79 -3.60
C LEU A 8 5.79 -7.66 -4.15
N ILE A 9 4.57 -7.98 -4.53
CA ILE A 9 3.62 -6.98 -5.00
C ILE A 9 2.54 -6.84 -3.94
N MET A 10 2.37 -5.64 -3.43
CA MET A 10 1.38 -5.36 -2.39
C MET A 10 0.31 -4.43 -2.91
N PRO A 11 -0.88 -4.94 -3.21
CA PRO A 11 -1.99 -4.08 -3.63
C PRO A 11 -2.45 -3.22 -2.46
N MET A 12 -2.61 -1.95 -2.69
CA MET A 12 -3.02 -1.01 -1.65
C MET A 12 -4.46 -0.59 -1.79
N GLY A 13 -5.18 -1.06 -2.77
CA GLY A 13 -6.56 -0.70 -2.94
C GLY A 13 -7.32 -1.88 -3.44
N GLY A 14 -8.62 -1.84 -3.30
CA GLY A 14 -9.43 -2.90 -3.80
C GLY A 14 -10.82 -2.79 -3.26
N ALA A 15 -11.73 -3.49 -3.92
CA ALA A 15 -13.09 -3.53 -3.45
C ALA A 15 -13.08 -4.12 -2.07
N GLY A 16 -13.73 -3.51 -1.14
CA GLY A 16 -13.76 -4.03 0.20
C GLY A 16 -12.63 -3.56 1.09
N SER A 17 -11.67 -2.85 0.53
CA SER A 17 -10.58 -2.32 1.34
C SER A 17 -10.90 -0.94 1.86
N ARG A 18 -12.15 -0.63 2.02
CA ARG A 18 -12.57 0.68 2.45
C ARG A 18 -13.04 0.67 3.88
N PHE A 19 -12.97 1.80 4.49
CA PHE A 19 -13.36 1.95 5.86
C PHE A 19 -13.99 3.31 6.06
N PHE A 20 -15.13 3.35 6.73
CA PHE A 20 -15.79 4.63 7.03
C PHE A 20 -15.28 5.15 8.35
N LYS A 21 -14.91 6.41 8.32
CA LYS A 21 -14.48 7.07 9.55
C LYS A 21 -14.93 8.52 9.48
N ASN A 22 -15.73 8.93 10.43
CA ASN A 22 -16.21 10.31 10.50
C ASN A 22 -16.85 10.77 9.19
N GLY A 23 -17.60 9.87 8.55
CA GLY A 23 -18.29 10.21 7.32
C GLY A 23 -17.44 10.12 6.07
N PHE A 24 -16.19 9.76 6.19
CA PHE A 24 -15.31 9.63 5.03
C PHE A 24 -14.99 8.18 4.78
N VAL A 25 -14.84 7.86 3.49
CA VAL A 25 -14.38 6.54 3.11
C VAL A 25 -12.87 6.61 2.98
N MET A 26 -12.18 5.82 3.78
CA MET A 26 -10.73 5.83 3.79
C MET A 26 -10.20 4.46 3.38
N PRO A 27 -9.19 4.42 2.51
CA PRO A 27 -8.59 3.13 2.17
C PRO A 27 -7.97 2.49 3.40
N LYS A 28 -8.18 1.20 3.56
CA LYS A 28 -7.68 0.49 4.73
C LYS A 28 -6.18 0.69 4.97
N PRO A 29 -5.33 0.68 3.95
CA PRO A 29 -3.89 0.86 4.20
C PRO A 29 -3.53 2.17 4.87
N LEU A 30 -4.41 3.17 4.81
CA LEU A 30 -4.13 4.48 5.38
C LEU A 30 -4.73 4.68 6.76
N ILE A 31 -5.42 3.68 7.30
CA ILE A 31 -5.97 3.80 8.64
C ILE A 31 -4.82 3.80 9.63
N GLU A 32 -4.80 4.79 10.50
CA GLU A 32 -3.72 4.92 11.46
C GLU A 32 -3.93 4.01 12.66
N ILE A 33 -2.87 3.35 13.06
CA ILE A 33 -2.84 2.53 14.24
C ILE A 33 -1.59 2.94 15.00
N ASN A 34 -1.76 3.42 16.20
CA ASN A 34 -0.65 3.90 17.03
C ASN A 34 0.22 4.92 16.30
N GLY A 35 -0.43 5.81 15.56
CA GLY A 35 0.27 6.91 14.92
C GLY A 35 0.88 6.61 13.56
N TYR A 36 0.76 5.37 13.09
CA TYR A 36 1.31 4.98 11.79
C TYR A 36 0.24 4.30 10.95
N PRO A 37 0.29 4.48 9.63
CA PRO A 37 -0.73 3.86 8.78
C PRO A 37 -0.60 2.34 8.78
N PHE A 38 -1.72 1.67 8.54
CA PHE A 38 -1.73 0.22 8.52
C PHE A 38 -0.68 -0.36 7.56
N LEU A 39 -0.47 0.29 6.42
CA LEU A 39 0.52 -0.18 5.45
C LEU A 39 1.93 -0.20 6.05
N TYR A 40 2.19 0.71 6.98
CA TYR A 40 3.48 0.74 7.65
C TYR A 40 3.70 -0.55 8.45
N TRP A 41 2.69 -0.92 9.24
CA TRP A 41 2.80 -2.11 10.08
C TRP A 41 2.89 -3.38 9.25
N ALA A 42 2.07 -3.46 8.20
CA ALA A 42 2.07 -4.63 7.33
C ALA A 42 3.43 -4.79 6.64
N THR A 43 3.96 -3.68 6.12
CA THR A 43 5.24 -3.73 5.42
C THR A 43 6.37 -4.04 6.37
N LEU A 44 6.31 -3.50 7.57
CA LEU A 44 7.35 -3.75 8.56
C LEU A 44 7.44 -5.24 8.88
N SER A 45 6.31 -5.91 9.00
CA SER A 45 6.30 -7.34 9.25
C SER A 45 6.94 -8.13 8.12
N ILE A 46 6.69 -7.70 6.89
CA ILE A 46 7.20 -8.41 5.73
C ILE A 46 8.67 -8.11 5.48
N SER A 47 9.12 -6.95 5.90
CA SER A 47 10.50 -6.53 5.64
C SER A 47 11.53 -7.44 6.28
N LYS A 48 11.09 -8.31 7.16
CA LYS A 48 11.99 -9.29 7.75
C LYS A 48 12.38 -10.35 6.73
N PHE A 49 11.59 -10.51 5.68
CA PHE A 49 11.79 -11.56 4.69
C PHE A 49 12.12 -11.04 3.31
N VAL A 50 11.69 -9.82 3.00
CA VAL A 50 11.87 -9.24 1.68
C VAL A 50 12.40 -7.83 1.86
N ASP A 51 13.44 -7.47 1.13
CA ASP A 51 13.96 -6.10 1.22
C ASP A 51 12.93 -5.13 0.69
N VAL A 52 12.81 -3.99 1.32
CA VAL A 52 11.84 -2.98 0.93
C VAL A 52 12.02 -2.57 -0.53
N LYS A 53 13.25 -2.53 -1.02
CA LYS A 53 13.50 -2.17 -2.41
C LYS A 53 12.91 -3.17 -3.39
N ASP A 54 12.58 -4.37 -2.92
CA ASP A 54 11.98 -5.40 -3.76
C ASP A 54 10.47 -5.48 -3.59
N ILE A 55 9.89 -4.51 -2.92
CA ILE A 55 8.44 -4.43 -2.74
C ILE A 55 7.89 -3.38 -3.69
N THR A 56 6.83 -3.74 -4.40
CA THR A 56 6.12 -2.79 -5.25
C THR A 56 4.72 -2.63 -4.70
N PHE A 57 4.36 -1.41 -4.38
CA PHE A 57 3.01 -1.11 -3.94
C PHE A 57 2.18 -0.74 -5.16
N VAL A 58 1.07 -1.42 -5.35
CA VAL A 58 0.16 -1.12 -6.44
C VAL A 58 -0.94 -0.24 -5.87
N VAL A 59 -1.04 0.96 -6.36
CA VAL A 59 -1.98 1.93 -5.83
C VAL A 59 -2.93 2.43 -6.91
N LEU A 60 -4.10 2.87 -6.49
CA LEU A 60 -5.06 3.45 -7.42
C LEU A 60 -4.73 4.92 -7.62
N LYS A 61 -4.88 5.38 -8.85
CA LYS A 61 -4.66 6.78 -9.16
C LYS A 61 -5.55 7.66 -8.29
N GLN A 62 -6.78 7.24 -8.06
CA GLN A 62 -7.71 7.97 -7.22
C GLN A 62 -7.15 8.17 -5.80
N HIS A 63 -6.51 7.15 -5.27
CA HIS A 63 -5.96 7.26 -3.92
C HIS A 63 -4.76 8.19 -3.86
N ILE A 64 -4.04 8.32 -4.97
CA ILE A 64 -2.97 9.31 -5.03
C ILE A 64 -3.57 10.70 -5.00
N GLU A 65 -4.63 10.91 -5.77
CA GLU A 65 -5.23 12.23 -5.89
C GLU A 65 -5.95 12.66 -4.61
N GLU A 66 -6.62 11.72 -3.96
CA GLU A 66 -7.41 12.05 -2.79
C GLU A 66 -6.66 11.96 -1.48
N PHE A 67 -5.73 11.04 -1.38
CA PHE A 67 -5.06 10.77 -0.11
C PHE A 67 -3.55 10.88 -0.17
N LYS A 68 -3.01 11.09 -1.34
CA LYS A 68 -1.55 11.18 -1.52
C LYS A 68 -0.85 9.94 -0.97
N ILE A 69 -1.42 8.78 -1.28
CA ILE A 69 -0.91 7.53 -0.75
C ILE A 69 0.54 7.27 -1.18
N ASP A 70 0.93 7.75 -2.35
CA ASP A 70 2.30 7.61 -2.82
C ASP A 70 3.26 8.36 -1.91
N GLU A 71 2.87 9.53 -1.43
CA GLU A 71 3.71 10.30 -0.53
C GLU A 71 3.83 9.61 0.82
N VAL A 72 2.75 8.99 1.28
CA VAL A 72 2.78 8.26 2.54
C VAL A 72 3.73 7.08 2.43
N ILE A 73 3.64 6.33 1.34
CA ILE A 73 4.52 5.19 1.14
C ILE A 73 5.97 5.63 1.11
N LYS A 74 6.26 6.68 0.36
CA LYS A 74 7.64 7.15 0.25
C LYS A 74 8.17 7.75 1.53
N LYS A 75 7.29 8.25 2.38
CA LYS A 75 7.72 8.78 3.67
C LYS A 75 8.32 7.70 4.54
N TYR A 76 7.72 6.53 4.54
CA TYR A 76 8.18 5.45 5.40
C TYR A 76 9.07 4.44 4.67
N PHE A 77 8.90 4.30 3.38
CA PHE A 77 9.64 3.31 2.60
C PHE A 77 10.12 3.93 1.29
N PRO A 78 11.10 4.83 1.38
CA PRO A 78 11.54 5.55 0.17
C PRO A 78 12.14 4.65 -0.90
N GLU A 79 12.58 3.47 -0.54
CA GLU A 79 13.16 2.55 -1.52
C GLU A 79 12.15 1.67 -2.22
N ALA A 80 10.92 1.66 -1.74
CA ALA A 80 9.89 0.83 -2.35
C ALA A 80 9.48 1.40 -3.70
N LYS A 81 8.98 0.52 -4.55
CA LYS A 81 8.49 0.92 -5.85
C LYS A 81 6.99 1.12 -5.79
N ILE A 82 6.49 1.98 -6.63
CA ILE A 82 5.06 2.25 -6.68
C ILE A 82 4.58 2.09 -8.11
N GLU A 83 3.56 1.27 -8.28
CA GLU A 83 2.91 1.06 -9.55
C GLU A 83 1.53 1.66 -9.47
N VAL A 84 1.18 2.52 -10.40
CA VAL A 84 -0.11 3.21 -10.37
C VAL A 84 -1.03 2.58 -11.40
N ILE A 85 -2.24 2.23 -10.97
CA ILE A 85 -3.25 1.74 -11.90
C ILE A 85 -4.42 2.73 -11.87
N PRO A 86 -5.08 2.94 -13.01
CA PRO A 86 -6.11 3.98 -13.10
C PRO A 86 -7.36 3.65 -12.30
N GLU A 87 -7.74 2.39 -12.27
CA GLU A 87 -8.92 1.99 -11.51
C GLU A 87 -8.95 0.48 -11.43
N LEU A 88 -9.77 -0.01 -10.52
CA LEU A 88 -9.94 -1.43 -10.41
C LEU A 88 -10.78 -1.93 -11.57
N LEU A 89 -10.36 -3.01 -12.15
CA LEU A 89 -11.15 -3.63 -13.18
C LEU A 89 -12.28 -4.40 -12.53
N ASN A 90 -13.47 -4.26 -13.14
CA ASN A 90 -14.62 -4.87 -12.59
C ASN A 90 -14.48 -6.32 -12.46
N GLY A 91 -14.51 -6.80 -11.29
CA GLY A 91 -14.48 -8.20 -11.00
C GLY A 91 -13.29 -8.90 -11.44
N ALA A 92 -12.48 -8.29 -12.14
CA ALA A 92 -11.47 -8.99 -12.62
C ALA A 92 -10.39 -9.02 -11.78
N VAL A 93 -10.36 -8.52 -11.15
CA VAL A 93 -9.42 -8.51 -10.60
C VAL A 93 -8.87 -9.26 -10.08
N LEU A 94 -8.72 -9.56 -10.12
CA LEU A 94 -8.05 -10.06 -9.60
C LEU A 94 -7.91 -10.83 -9.07
#